data_02a8c25369bfd9233b0718764613f952
#
_entry.id   02a8c25369bfd9233b0718764613f952
#
_cell.length_a   1.000
_cell.length_b   1.000
_cell.length_c   1.000
_cell.angle_alpha   90.00
_cell.angle_beta   90.00
_cell.angle_gamma   90.00
#
_symmetry.space_group_name_H-M   'P 1'
#
loop_
_entity.id
_entity.type
_entity.pdbx_description
1 polymer ?
#
loop_
_entity_poly.entity_id
_entity_poly.type
_entity_poly.pdbx_seq_one_letter_code
_entity_poly.pdbx_strand_id
1 'polypeptide(L)'
;MGKQIVRVADVMKQDFDLIDGKETVASALEKMQQPNAHALIVNKRDADDEYGIVLLSDIAKKVLARDRAPERVNIYEIMSKPVLSVPPRMDIRYCARLFERFGLQRAPVMENEQLLGIVSYNDMVLKGCFETGCTPSS
;
A
#
# COMPACT_ATOMS: atom_id res chain seq x y z
N MET A 1 32.75 9.17 4.94
CA MET A 1 31.44 9.49 4.47
C MET A 1 30.40 8.54 5.00
N GLY A 2 29.36 9.08 5.58
CA GLY A 2 28.27 8.28 6.10
C GLY A 2 27.41 7.69 5.00
N LYS A 3 26.61 6.73 5.37
CA LYS A 3 25.61 6.20 4.45
C LYS A 3 24.53 7.24 4.23
N GLN A 4 24.09 7.38 3.02
CA GLN A 4 22.95 8.20 2.73
C GLN A 4 21.70 7.55 3.30
N ILE A 5 20.91 8.32 4.05
CA ILE A 5 19.66 7.84 4.59
C ILE A 5 18.56 8.09 3.55
N VAL A 6 17.92 7.01 3.14
CA VAL A 6 16.76 7.10 2.26
C VAL A 6 15.53 6.85 3.11
N ARG A 7 14.57 7.73 3.01
CA ARG A 7 13.37 7.68 3.84
C ARG A 7 12.18 7.18 3.03
N VAL A 8 11.18 6.71 3.72
CA VAL A 8 9.94 6.24 3.09
C VAL A 8 9.38 7.32 2.16
N ALA A 9 9.43 8.60 2.56
CA ALA A 9 8.95 9.70 1.71
C ALA A 9 9.66 9.78 0.36
N ASP A 10 10.91 9.32 0.31
CA ASP A 10 11.69 9.41 -0.93
C ASP A 10 11.31 8.35 -1.95
N VAL A 11 10.67 7.27 -1.51
CA VAL A 11 10.40 6.11 -2.37
C VAL A 11 8.91 5.78 -2.48
N MET A 12 8.07 6.29 -1.59
CA MET A 12 6.64 5.95 -1.61
C MET A 12 5.96 6.44 -2.87
N LYS A 13 4.85 5.79 -3.22
CA LYS A 13 3.96 6.27 -4.26
C LYS A 13 2.96 7.22 -3.64
N GLN A 14 2.92 8.45 -4.15
CA GLN A 14 1.99 9.46 -3.67
C GLN A 14 0.66 9.41 -4.41
N ASP A 15 0.66 8.82 -5.60
CA ASP A 15 -0.55 8.64 -6.38
C ASP A 15 -1.11 7.26 -6.08
N PHE A 16 -2.31 7.22 -5.56
CA PHE A 16 -2.99 5.98 -5.22
C PHE A 16 -4.49 6.15 -5.45
N ASP A 17 -5.18 5.02 -5.61
CA ASP A 17 -6.61 5.02 -5.77
C ASP A 17 -7.27 4.90 -4.40
N LEU A 18 -8.19 5.83 -4.13
CA LEU A 18 -8.98 5.83 -2.91
C LEU A 18 -10.43 5.52 -3.30
N ILE A 19 -10.97 4.45 -2.75
CA ILE A 19 -12.28 3.94 -3.12
C ILE A 19 -13.17 3.79 -1.89
N ASP A 20 -14.48 3.72 -2.15
CA ASP A 20 -15.46 3.48 -1.10
C ASP A 20 -15.62 1.97 -0.93
N GLY A 21 -15.68 1.51 0.31
CA GLY A 21 -15.88 0.09 0.59
C GLY A 21 -17.19 -0.47 0.09
N LYS A 22 -18.17 0.38 -0.17
CA LYS A 22 -19.47 -0.05 -0.71
C LYS A 22 -19.45 -0.30 -2.20
N GLU A 23 -18.40 0.10 -2.90
CA GLU A 23 -18.29 -0.18 -4.33
C GLU A 23 -18.07 -1.67 -4.56
N THR A 24 -18.49 -2.13 -5.74
CA THR A 24 -18.18 -3.49 -6.15
C THR A 24 -16.74 -3.57 -6.62
N VAL A 25 -16.20 -4.77 -6.61
CA VAL A 25 -14.85 -5.01 -7.14
C VAL A 25 -14.77 -4.57 -8.61
N ALA A 26 -15.78 -4.90 -9.41
CA ALA A 26 -15.81 -4.52 -10.81
C ALA A 26 -15.77 -3.00 -10.98
N SER A 27 -16.58 -2.27 -10.20
CA SER A 27 -16.61 -0.82 -10.26
C SER A 27 -15.28 -0.20 -9.87
N ALA A 28 -14.66 -0.73 -8.80
CA ALA A 28 -13.37 -0.23 -8.35
C ALA A 28 -12.29 -0.42 -9.39
N LEU A 29 -12.27 -1.58 -10.05
CA LEU A 29 -11.28 -1.85 -11.09
C LEU A 29 -11.46 -0.96 -12.31
N GLU A 30 -12.72 -0.66 -12.68
CA GLU A 30 -12.98 0.26 -13.79
C GLU A 30 -12.46 1.67 -13.51
N LYS A 31 -12.54 2.10 -12.27
CA LYS A 31 -12.12 3.45 -11.87
C LYS A 31 -10.63 3.54 -11.58
N MET A 32 -9.93 2.42 -11.54
CA MET A 32 -8.54 2.37 -11.14
C MET A 32 -7.64 3.15 -12.09
N GLN A 33 -6.90 4.10 -11.54
CA GLN A 33 -5.99 4.94 -12.31
C GLN A 33 -4.52 4.67 -12.01
N GLN A 34 -4.24 3.96 -10.91
CA GLN A 34 -2.87 3.72 -10.47
C GLN A 34 -2.58 2.22 -10.34
N PRO A 35 -2.64 1.45 -11.45
CA PRO A 35 -2.44 0.00 -11.36
C PRO A 35 -1.05 -0.40 -10.88
N ASN A 36 -0.05 0.46 -11.08
CA ASN A 36 1.31 0.17 -10.65
C ASN A 36 1.47 0.17 -9.12
N ALA A 37 0.49 0.70 -8.40
CA ALA A 37 0.51 0.63 -6.94
C ALA A 37 0.15 -0.77 -6.45
N HIS A 38 -0.50 -1.59 -7.29
CA HIS A 38 -0.92 -2.96 -6.98
C HIS A 38 -1.86 -3.05 -5.77
N ALA A 39 -2.43 -1.93 -5.38
CA ALA A 39 -3.30 -1.85 -4.21
C ALA A 39 -4.32 -0.72 -4.37
N LEU A 40 -5.46 -0.92 -3.72
CA LEU A 40 -6.49 0.10 -3.61
C LEU A 40 -6.60 0.47 -2.13
N ILE A 41 -6.69 1.75 -1.82
CA ILE A 41 -6.93 2.20 -0.46
C ILE A 41 -8.43 2.42 -0.30
N VAL A 42 -8.99 1.83 0.74
CA VAL A 42 -10.42 1.95 1.03
C VAL A 42 -10.62 3.06 2.05
N ASN A 43 -11.47 4.01 1.70
CA ASN A 43 -11.69 5.18 2.52
C ASN A 43 -12.31 4.78 3.88
N LYS A 44 -12.06 5.62 4.86
CA LYS A 44 -12.70 5.50 6.18
C LYS A 44 -14.21 5.72 6.03
N ARG A 45 -14.99 5.03 6.84
CA ARG A 45 -16.44 5.25 6.88
C ARG A 45 -16.78 6.49 7.70
N ASP A 46 -15.96 6.78 8.73
CA ASP A 46 -16.14 7.92 9.60
C ASP A 46 -14.80 8.26 10.28
N ALA A 47 -14.81 9.26 11.16
CA ALA A 47 -13.60 9.74 11.81
C ALA A 47 -12.92 8.70 12.72
N ASP A 48 -13.70 7.75 13.23
CA ASP A 48 -13.17 6.73 14.14
C ASP A 48 -12.72 5.46 13.41
N ASP A 49 -12.96 5.41 12.11
CA ASP A 49 -12.57 4.26 11.30
C ASP A 49 -11.11 4.38 10.85
N GLU A 50 -10.58 3.28 10.31
CA GLU A 50 -9.26 3.24 9.74
C GLU A 50 -9.38 3.01 8.23
N TYR A 51 -8.36 3.44 7.48
CA TYR A 51 -8.28 3.11 6.06
C TYR A 51 -8.13 1.61 5.89
N GLY A 52 -8.79 1.07 4.87
CA GLY A 52 -8.60 -0.32 4.48
C GLY A 52 -7.65 -0.41 3.30
N ILE A 53 -7.24 -1.61 2.99
CA ILE A 53 -6.40 -1.87 1.82
C ILE A 53 -6.88 -3.14 1.12
N VAL A 54 -6.90 -3.09 -0.20
CA VAL A 54 -7.17 -4.26 -1.04
C VAL A 54 -6.01 -4.39 -2.00
N LEU A 55 -5.31 -5.51 -1.92
CA LEU A 55 -4.25 -5.80 -2.86
C LEU A 55 -4.85 -6.46 -4.10
N LEU A 56 -4.24 -6.24 -5.26
CA LEU A 56 -4.69 -6.93 -6.47
C LEU A 56 -4.62 -8.45 -6.29
N SER A 57 -3.63 -8.92 -5.53
CA SER A 57 -3.54 -10.34 -5.20
C SER A 57 -4.71 -10.83 -4.36
N ASP A 58 -5.30 -9.97 -3.53
CA ASP A 58 -6.49 -10.33 -2.75
C ASP A 58 -7.68 -10.57 -3.68
N ILE A 59 -7.81 -9.77 -4.72
CA ILE A 59 -8.87 -9.94 -5.70
C ILE A 59 -8.70 -11.28 -6.41
N ALA A 60 -7.47 -11.61 -6.79
CA ALA A 60 -7.20 -12.88 -7.43
C ALA A 60 -7.56 -14.06 -6.52
N LYS A 61 -7.19 -13.98 -5.25
CA LYS A 61 -7.39 -15.08 -4.31
C LYS A 61 -8.83 -15.19 -3.81
N LYS A 62 -9.47 -14.05 -3.56
CA LYS A 62 -10.78 -14.04 -2.89
C LYS A 62 -11.94 -13.92 -3.85
N VAL A 63 -11.70 -13.50 -5.08
CA VAL A 63 -12.75 -13.36 -6.09
C VAL A 63 -12.53 -14.32 -7.24
N LEU A 64 -11.43 -14.19 -7.98
CA LEU A 64 -11.16 -15.03 -9.14
C LEU A 64 -11.04 -16.51 -8.78
N ALA A 65 -10.20 -16.83 -7.81
CA ALA A 65 -9.93 -18.21 -7.44
C ALA A 65 -11.16 -18.89 -6.85
N ARG A 66 -12.13 -18.13 -6.38
CA ARG A 66 -13.36 -18.67 -5.79
C ARG A 66 -14.56 -18.54 -6.71
N ASP A 67 -14.32 -18.21 -7.97
CA ASP A 67 -15.37 -18.12 -8.98
C ASP A 67 -16.49 -17.14 -8.62
N ARG A 68 -16.16 -16.09 -7.88
CA ARG A 68 -17.15 -15.07 -7.51
C ARG A 68 -17.22 -14.00 -8.59
N ALA A 69 -18.40 -13.45 -8.81
CA ALA A 69 -18.59 -12.40 -9.81
C ALA A 69 -18.15 -11.06 -9.24
N PRO A 70 -17.17 -10.36 -9.88
CA PRO A 70 -16.69 -9.08 -9.38
C PRO A 70 -17.79 -8.03 -9.24
N GLU A 71 -18.86 -8.14 -10.03
CA GLU A 71 -20.00 -7.21 -9.97
C GLU A 71 -20.86 -7.41 -8.73
N ARG A 72 -20.67 -8.52 -8.02
CA ARG A 72 -21.48 -8.87 -6.85
C ARG A 72 -20.70 -8.91 -5.55
N VAL A 73 -19.42 -8.60 -5.60
CA VAL A 73 -18.59 -8.57 -4.41
C VAL A 73 -18.27 -7.13 -4.09
N ASN A 74 -18.60 -6.71 -2.87
CA ASN A 74 -18.26 -5.37 -2.43
C ASN A 74 -16.84 -5.34 -1.89
N ILE A 75 -16.19 -4.22 -2.05
CA ILE A 75 -14.80 -4.03 -1.62
C ILE A 75 -14.65 -4.34 -0.12
N TYR A 76 -15.61 -3.93 0.71
CA TYR A 76 -15.51 -4.16 2.15
C TYR A 76 -15.46 -5.65 2.52
N GLU A 77 -15.94 -6.52 1.63
CA GLU A 77 -15.93 -7.96 1.90
C GLU A 77 -14.55 -8.59 1.77
N ILE A 78 -13.66 -7.95 1.01
CA ILE A 78 -12.33 -8.51 0.74
C ILE A 78 -11.19 -7.63 1.25
N MET A 79 -11.49 -6.43 1.74
CA MET A 79 -10.46 -5.54 2.27
C MET A 79 -9.94 -6.03 3.61
N SER A 80 -8.74 -5.57 3.94
CA SER A 80 -8.21 -5.76 5.28
C SER A 80 -7.83 -4.40 5.83
N LYS A 81 -7.78 -4.31 7.16
CA LYS A 81 -7.24 -3.13 7.81
C LYS A 81 -5.75 -3.35 7.95
N PRO A 82 -4.90 -2.40 7.55
CA PRO A 82 -3.47 -2.58 7.65
C PRO A 82 -3.05 -2.85 9.09
N VAL A 83 -2.11 -3.76 9.26
CA VAL A 83 -1.57 -4.08 10.57
C VAL A 83 -0.84 -2.88 11.15
N LEU A 84 -0.18 -2.11 10.26
CA LEU A 84 0.51 -0.91 10.67
C LEU A 84 0.59 0.07 9.50
N SER A 85 0.81 1.33 9.82
CA SER A 85 1.21 2.34 8.86
C SER A 85 2.60 2.82 9.26
N VAL A 86 3.28 3.47 8.32
CA VAL A 86 4.65 3.96 8.59
C VAL A 86 4.70 5.46 8.35
N PRO A 87 5.52 6.19 9.11
CA PRO A 87 5.69 7.61 8.89
C PRO A 87 6.61 7.88 7.70
N PRO A 88 6.46 9.03 7.04
CA PRO A 88 7.27 9.34 5.87
C PRO A 88 8.76 9.50 6.17
N ARG A 89 9.12 9.85 7.40
CA ARG A 89 10.51 10.06 7.77
C ARG A 89 11.28 8.79 8.11
N MET A 90 10.61 7.65 8.13
CA MET A 90 11.26 6.38 8.50
C MET A 90 12.32 5.99 7.48
N ASP A 91 13.47 5.52 7.97
CA ASP A 91 14.52 4.95 7.13
C ASP A 91 13.97 3.69 6.45
N ILE A 92 14.17 3.54 5.14
CA ILE A 92 13.63 2.39 4.41
C ILE A 92 14.17 1.06 4.91
N ARG A 93 15.38 1.03 5.45
CA ARG A 93 15.94 -0.20 6.02
C ARG A 93 15.16 -0.65 7.24
N TYR A 94 14.77 0.32 8.06
CA TYR A 94 13.92 0.04 9.21
C TYR A 94 12.53 -0.42 8.76
N CYS A 95 12.00 0.25 7.74
CA CYS A 95 10.71 -0.11 7.17
C CYS A 95 10.72 -1.54 6.63
N ALA A 96 11.79 -1.91 5.92
CA ALA A 96 11.94 -3.27 5.38
C ALA A 96 11.96 -4.32 6.50
N ARG A 97 12.61 -4.01 7.62
CA ARG A 97 12.64 -4.91 8.77
C ARG A 97 11.26 -5.08 9.40
N LEU A 98 10.49 -3.99 9.46
CA LEU A 98 9.12 -4.07 9.96
C LEU A 98 8.25 -4.92 9.05
N PHE A 99 8.40 -4.75 7.75
CA PHE A 99 7.64 -5.55 6.78
C PHE A 99 7.94 -7.03 6.94
N GLU A 100 9.22 -7.36 7.07
CA GLU A 100 9.63 -8.75 7.28
C GLU A 100 9.02 -9.32 8.57
N ARG A 101 9.07 -8.53 9.63
CA ARG A 101 8.58 -8.95 10.94
C ARG A 101 7.09 -9.23 10.93
N PHE A 102 6.31 -8.41 10.23
CA PHE A 102 4.86 -8.55 10.20
C PHE A 102 4.32 -9.24 8.96
N GLY A 103 5.20 -9.72 8.09
CA GLY A 103 4.77 -10.42 6.87
C GLY A 103 4.04 -9.53 5.89
N LEU A 104 4.44 -8.27 5.79
CA LEU A 104 3.80 -7.29 4.92
C LEU A 104 4.57 -7.12 3.64
N GLN A 105 3.86 -6.70 2.59
CA GLN A 105 4.48 -6.31 1.33
C GLN A 105 4.27 -4.83 1.04
N ARG A 106 3.24 -4.25 1.63
CA ARG A 106 2.89 -2.83 1.45
C ARG A 106 2.31 -2.29 2.73
N ALA A 107 2.43 -0.98 2.90
CA ALA A 107 1.79 -0.31 4.03
C ALA A 107 1.44 1.11 3.62
N PRO A 108 0.38 1.67 4.19
CA PRO A 108 0.09 3.07 4.01
C PRO A 108 1.12 3.93 4.73
N VAL A 109 1.43 5.06 4.12
CA VAL A 109 2.31 6.06 4.73
C VAL A 109 1.43 7.16 5.30
N MET A 110 1.51 7.35 6.60
CA MET A 110 0.64 8.29 7.30
C MET A 110 1.41 9.19 8.22
N GLU A 111 0.92 10.41 8.37
CA GLU A 111 1.44 11.37 9.32
C GLU A 111 0.29 12.25 9.80
N ASN A 112 0.15 12.38 11.12
CA ASN A 112 -0.92 13.18 11.72
C ASN A 112 -2.30 12.78 11.20
N GLU A 113 -2.52 11.48 11.12
CA GLU A 113 -3.78 10.89 10.65
C GLU A 113 -4.10 11.17 9.18
N GLN A 114 -3.15 11.73 8.43
CA GLN A 114 -3.30 11.96 7.00
C GLN A 114 -2.60 10.86 6.21
N LEU A 115 -3.29 10.36 5.21
CA LEU A 115 -2.73 9.38 4.29
C LEU A 115 -1.91 10.12 3.22
N LEU A 116 -0.62 9.83 3.16
CA LEU A 116 0.31 10.48 2.23
C LEU A 116 0.64 9.65 1.01
N GLY A 117 0.59 8.33 1.15
CA GLY A 117 0.96 7.45 0.05
C GLY A 117 0.99 6.01 0.47
N ILE A 118 1.58 5.18 -0.37
CA ILE A 118 1.78 3.75 -0.14
C ILE A 118 3.23 3.43 -0.41
N VAL A 119 3.82 2.61 0.44
CA VAL A 119 5.19 2.12 0.24
C VAL A 119 5.18 0.60 0.15
N SER A 120 6.00 0.06 -0.74
CA SER A 120 6.13 -1.39 -0.93
C SER A 120 7.60 -1.78 -0.92
N TYR A 121 7.87 -3.09 -0.80
CA TYR A 121 9.22 -3.60 -0.97
C TYR A 121 9.81 -3.16 -2.32
N ASN A 122 9.01 -3.25 -3.38
CA ASN A 122 9.49 -2.86 -4.70
C ASN A 122 9.97 -1.41 -4.73
N ASP A 123 9.21 -0.51 -4.09
CA ASP A 123 9.59 0.89 -4.02
C ASP A 123 10.90 1.08 -3.25
N MET A 124 11.05 0.37 -2.15
CA MET A 124 12.27 0.47 -1.34
C MET A 124 13.49 0.02 -2.12
N VAL A 125 13.37 -1.08 -2.85
CA VAL A 125 14.49 -1.64 -3.60
C VAL A 125 14.77 -0.83 -4.86
N LEU A 126 13.74 -0.61 -5.68
CA LEU A 126 13.96 0.01 -6.99
C LEU A 126 14.30 1.48 -6.88
N LYS A 127 13.59 2.23 -6.04
CA LYS A 127 13.88 3.65 -5.88
C LYS A 127 14.92 3.90 -4.81
N GLY A 128 14.90 3.12 -3.75
CA GLY A 128 15.83 3.31 -2.64
C GLY A 128 17.25 2.93 -3.00
N CYS A 129 17.42 1.83 -3.70
CA CYS A 129 18.76 1.30 -3.97
C CYS A 129 19.31 1.71 -5.34
N PHE A 130 18.45 1.90 -6.32
CA PHE A 130 18.91 2.14 -7.69
C PHE A 130 18.70 3.57 -8.16
N GLU A 131 17.59 4.21 -7.79
CA GLU A 131 17.28 5.53 -8.30
C GLU A 131 17.79 6.67 -7.43
N THR A 132 17.83 6.48 -6.11
CA THR A 132 18.27 7.52 -5.20
C THR A 132 19.71 7.36 -4.72
N GLY A 133 20.39 6.35 -5.22
CA GLY A 133 21.77 6.12 -4.84
C GLY A 133 21.95 5.47 -3.48
N CYS A 134 20.92 4.81 -2.97
CA CYS A 134 21.03 4.07 -1.73
C CYS A 134 21.80 2.78 -1.98
N THR A 135 23.12 2.90 -2.03
CA THR A 135 23.93 1.72 -2.25
C THR A 135 24.25 1.05 -0.94
N PRO A 136 24.36 -0.28 -0.93
CA PRO A 136 24.85 -0.95 0.26
C PRO A 136 26.28 -0.51 0.52
N SER A 137 26.60 -0.38 1.77
CA SER A 137 27.98 -0.12 2.14
C SER A 137 28.82 -1.26 1.72
N SER A 138 29.70 -0.99 0.90
CA SER A 138 30.68 -2.01 0.57
C SER A 138 31.82 -1.94 1.53
#